data_5b67d35c5dd276810053bc57653763d2
#
_entry.id   5b67d35c5dd276810053bc57653763d2
#
_cell.length_a   1.000
_cell.length_b   1.000
_cell.length_c   1.000
_cell.angle_alpha   90.00
_cell.angle_beta   90.00
_cell.angle_gamma   90.00
#
_symmetry.space_group_name_H-M   'P 1'
#
loop_
_entity.id
_entity.type
_entity.pdbx_description
1 polymer ?
#
loop_
_entity_poly.entity_id
_entity_poly.type
_entity_poly.pdbx_seq_one_letter_code
_entity_poly.pdbx_strand_id
1 'polypeptide(L)'
;MESPRLPGGFLNLIAMYLISTILPEFKNLIGWRESTDPDFESLPDFLKASSSGLYGNDSHALVTPENIKANSRVIDTTNYKAYDAGATYSEGQYVYQTPYLYRSLQNSNTGHLLTETDWWEKTTPLGEAIRDITNVSITQMISDIVSYKEFNAAARTLVDQKYLFHAGGRLADAIEKGSRVVGFEVTIPRIPEIILEINKLGLQFTEAQTDLKIYVFHSSQEDPIHTFTVSTSNGRTFEWVSITDKVLKYVDTYDTGTFYIVYFEDDISGQSIRKIKDWSKGPCTSCGRADLEAYNAYSKFLKIHPFRVSSNNLSAGYNGYTGDFDAERKIWDLEKMEYMYQYNYGLNMQLSIKCDLTDFLVDNKAMFARLLQQKIAITTLERIAFNQHQNINRQQEYITPSTIQYILDGPHGNAGLKGEYSKSIKNMDINLSGFDPLCLPCKKKAVRYTSIG
;
A
#
# COMPACT_ATOMS: atom_id res chain seq x y z
N MET A 1 -10.99 27.20 -14.64
CA MET A 1 -9.85 26.50 -15.23
C MET A 1 -9.54 25.35 -14.29
N GLU A 2 -9.83 24.14 -14.72
CA GLU A 2 -9.61 22.94 -13.93
C GLU A 2 -8.10 22.73 -13.73
N SER A 3 -7.70 22.45 -12.52
CA SER A 3 -6.37 21.97 -12.15
C SER A 3 -5.97 20.82 -13.08
N PRO A 4 -4.75 20.76 -13.62
CA PRO A 4 -4.32 19.63 -14.41
C PRO A 4 -4.31 18.41 -13.50
N ARG A 5 -5.31 17.55 -13.67
CA ARG A 5 -5.27 16.19 -13.17
C ARG A 5 -4.01 15.55 -13.74
N LEU A 6 -3.14 15.11 -12.89
CA LEU A 6 -2.09 14.16 -13.28
C LEU A 6 -2.77 13.08 -14.15
N PRO A 7 -2.21 12.74 -15.30
CA PRO A 7 -2.82 11.76 -16.17
C PRO A 7 -3.02 10.47 -15.40
N GLY A 8 -4.29 10.11 -15.17
CA GLY A 8 -4.71 8.88 -14.53
C GLY A 8 -4.42 7.64 -15.39
N GLY A 9 -3.18 7.46 -15.81
CA GLY A 9 -2.68 6.39 -16.66
C GLY A 9 -1.65 5.47 -16.01
N PHE A 10 -1.33 5.68 -14.72
CA PHE A 10 -0.45 4.77 -13.96
C PHE A 10 -1.20 3.78 -13.06
N LEU A 11 -2.46 3.56 -13.33
CA LEU A 11 -3.23 2.53 -12.65
C LEU A 11 -3.02 1.20 -13.38
N ASN A 12 -2.39 0.28 -12.64
CA ASN A 12 -2.18 -1.15 -12.90
C ASN A 12 -0.76 -1.62 -13.27
N LEU A 13 0.26 -0.94 -12.81
CA LEU A 13 1.43 -1.68 -12.36
C LEU A 13 1.04 -2.26 -10.99
N ILE A 14 0.89 -3.58 -10.94
CA ILE A 14 0.71 -4.33 -9.69
C ILE A 14 1.96 -4.02 -8.87
N ALA A 15 1.83 -3.06 -7.95
CA ALA A 15 2.97 -2.58 -7.19
C ALA A 15 3.42 -3.70 -6.26
N MET A 16 4.68 -4.11 -6.39
CA MET A 16 5.35 -5.03 -5.47
C MET A 16 5.60 -4.40 -4.10
N TYR A 17 5.19 -3.18 -3.91
CA TYR A 17 5.43 -2.38 -2.71
C TYR A 17 4.35 -1.32 -2.56
N LEU A 18 4.07 -0.98 -1.32
CA LEU A 18 3.12 0.07 -0.97
C LEU A 18 3.87 1.40 -0.82
N ILE A 19 3.82 2.23 -1.86
CA ILE A 19 4.49 3.53 -1.85
C ILE A 19 4.00 4.43 -0.72
N SER A 20 2.72 4.33 -0.33
CA SER A 20 2.16 5.05 0.81
C SER A 20 2.83 4.73 2.14
N THR A 21 3.29 3.49 2.31
CA THR A 21 4.05 3.05 3.49
C THR A 21 5.52 3.47 3.41
N ILE A 22 6.10 3.43 2.22
CA ILE A 22 7.52 3.73 2.02
C ILE A 22 7.83 5.22 2.12
N LEU A 23 6.99 6.08 1.53
CA LEU A 23 7.25 7.54 1.52
C LEU A 23 7.48 8.13 2.92
N PRO A 24 6.65 7.86 3.94
CA PRO A 24 6.90 8.38 5.30
C PRO A 24 8.24 7.94 5.87
N GLU A 25 8.65 6.70 5.60
CA GLU A 25 9.86 6.10 6.12
C GLU A 25 11.16 6.64 5.48
N PHE A 26 11.08 7.05 4.22
CA PHE A 26 12.24 7.53 3.45
C PHE A 26 12.40 9.05 3.46
N LYS A 27 11.36 9.82 3.79
CA LYS A 27 11.35 11.28 3.63
C LYS A 27 12.39 12.04 4.47
N ASN A 28 12.82 11.47 5.60
CA ASN A 28 13.86 12.04 6.47
C ASN A 28 15.24 11.41 6.26
N LEU A 29 15.38 10.53 5.27
CA LEU A 29 16.64 9.85 4.99
C LEU A 29 17.70 10.84 4.49
N ILE A 30 17.28 11.82 3.68
CA ILE A 30 18.13 12.90 3.16
C ILE A 30 17.56 14.22 3.67
N GLY A 31 18.39 14.97 4.40
CA GLY A 31 18.04 16.29 4.91
C GLY A 31 18.49 17.42 3.97
N TRP A 32 18.20 18.66 4.39
CA TRP A 32 18.71 19.86 3.76
C TRP A 32 19.45 20.70 4.78
N ARG A 33 20.66 21.15 4.42
CA ARG A 33 21.47 22.00 5.30
C ARG A 33 20.98 23.45 5.26
N GLU A 34 21.50 24.24 6.19
CA GLU A 34 21.24 25.66 6.29
C GLU A 34 21.33 26.37 4.95
N SER A 35 20.43 27.29 4.76
CA SER A 35 20.28 28.12 3.57
C SER A 35 20.12 29.57 4.00
N THR A 36 20.50 30.51 3.13
CA THR A 36 20.29 31.93 3.34
C THR A 36 18.85 32.36 3.02
N ASP A 37 18.03 31.47 2.45
CA ASP A 37 16.64 31.76 2.16
C ASP A 37 15.81 31.83 3.45
N PRO A 38 15.08 32.93 3.70
CA PRO A 38 14.32 33.12 4.94
C PRO A 38 13.21 32.07 5.12
N ASP A 39 12.70 31.46 4.03
CA ASP A 39 11.69 30.40 4.10
C ASP A 39 12.28 29.07 4.63
N PHE A 40 13.61 28.94 4.60
CA PHE A 40 14.28 27.72 5.06
C PHE A 40 14.08 27.47 6.57
N GLU A 41 14.11 28.53 7.38
CA GLU A 41 13.85 28.42 8.83
C GLU A 41 12.46 27.85 9.14
N SER A 42 11.49 28.13 8.27
CA SER A 42 10.11 27.69 8.40
C SER A 42 9.87 26.28 7.83
N LEU A 43 10.91 25.60 7.32
CA LEU A 43 10.77 24.22 6.84
C LEU A 43 10.46 23.29 8.02
N PRO A 44 9.60 22.27 7.81
CA PRO A 44 9.41 21.20 8.77
C PRO A 44 10.73 20.51 9.14
N ASP A 45 10.89 20.14 10.41
CA ASP A 45 12.14 19.53 10.92
C ASP A 45 12.53 18.26 10.17
N PHE A 46 11.58 17.47 9.73
CA PHE A 46 11.85 16.24 8.97
C PHE A 46 12.49 16.49 7.58
N LEU A 47 12.39 17.71 7.04
CA LEU A 47 13.09 18.10 5.81
C LEU A 47 14.51 18.62 6.10
N LYS A 48 14.74 19.19 7.27
CA LYS A 48 16.05 19.65 7.71
C LYS A 48 16.92 18.50 8.22
N ALA A 49 16.33 17.60 8.99
CA ALA A 49 17.04 16.47 9.59
C ALA A 49 17.40 15.41 8.55
N SER A 50 18.54 14.77 8.74
CA SER A 50 18.97 13.62 7.96
C SER A 50 19.23 12.43 8.86
N SER A 51 18.48 11.35 8.71
CA SER A 51 18.72 10.12 9.46
C SER A 51 19.93 9.34 8.95
N SER A 52 20.36 9.58 7.72
CA SER A 52 21.55 8.96 7.11
C SER A 52 22.82 9.81 7.25
N GLY A 53 22.73 11.06 7.69
CA GLY A 53 23.81 12.03 7.68
C GLY A 53 24.13 12.64 6.30
N LEU A 54 23.36 12.31 5.26
CA LEU A 54 23.53 12.85 3.91
C LEU A 54 22.54 14.01 3.68
N TYR A 55 22.98 15.01 2.92
CA TYR A 55 22.18 16.20 2.63
C TYR A 55 22.08 16.44 1.12
N GLY A 56 20.93 16.96 0.67
CA GLY A 56 20.71 17.27 -0.73
C GLY A 56 21.70 18.29 -1.28
N ASN A 57 21.99 19.34 -0.50
CA ASN A 57 22.97 20.39 -0.86
C ASN A 57 24.38 19.84 -1.15
N ASP A 58 24.76 18.73 -0.55
CA ASP A 58 26.12 18.14 -0.72
C ASP A 58 26.23 17.36 -2.04
N SER A 59 25.14 17.13 -2.74
CA SER A 59 25.16 16.31 -3.96
C SER A 59 25.74 17.03 -5.16
N HIS A 60 25.45 18.34 -5.29
CA HIS A 60 25.95 19.19 -6.39
C HIS A 60 25.74 20.67 -6.04
N ALA A 61 26.68 21.54 -6.45
CA ALA A 61 26.67 22.96 -6.14
C ALA A 61 25.39 23.73 -6.56
N LEU A 62 24.67 23.24 -7.57
CA LEU A 62 23.39 23.81 -8.03
C LEU A 62 22.17 23.29 -7.27
N VAL A 63 22.31 22.26 -6.45
CA VAL A 63 21.22 21.67 -5.68
C VAL A 63 21.12 22.38 -4.34
N THR A 64 20.53 23.56 -4.36
CA THR A 64 20.35 24.41 -3.16
C THR A 64 18.88 24.83 -3.01
N PRO A 65 18.41 25.11 -1.79
CA PRO A 65 17.06 25.63 -1.56
C PRO A 65 16.77 26.91 -2.36
N GLU A 66 17.74 27.80 -2.51
CA GLU A 66 17.62 29.05 -3.30
C GLU A 66 17.34 28.75 -4.76
N ASN A 67 18.09 27.82 -5.36
CA ASN A 67 17.88 27.43 -6.76
C ASN A 67 16.55 26.69 -6.95
N ILE A 68 16.14 25.87 -5.98
CA ILE A 68 14.83 25.23 -5.98
C ILE A 68 13.74 26.29 -5.95
N LYS A 69 13.83 27.25 -5.03
CA LYS A 69 12.88 28.35 -4.90
C LYS A 69 12.79 29.18 -6.18
N ALA A 70 13.93 29.58 -6.73
CA ALA A 70 14.00 30.42 -7.95
C ALA A 70 13.40 29.73 -9.19
N ASN A 71 13.40 28.40 -9.23
CA ASN A 71 12.98 27.60 -10.39
C ASN A 71 11.73 26.75 -10.15
N SER A 72 11.08 26.88 -9.00
CA SER A 72 9.86 26.13 -8.71
C SER A 72 8.61 26.90 -9.10
N ARG A 73 7.72 26.24 -9.85
CA ARG A 73 6.39 26.78 -10.18
C ARG A 73 5.41 26.75 -8.99
N VAL A 74 5.70 25.94 -8.00
CA VAL A 74 4.86 25.77 -6.80
C VAL A 74 4.84 27.05 -5.95
N ILE A 75 5.73 28.00 -6.25
CA ILE A 75 5.95 29.20 -5.43
C ILE A 75 5.01 30.37 -5.78
N ASP A 76 4.20 30.23 -6.80
CA ASP A 76 3.20 31.25 -7.09
C ASP A 76 2.00 31.13 -6.15
N THR A 77 2.08 31.86 -5.03
CA THR A 77 1.02 31.89 -4.02
C THR A 77 -0.31 32.43 -4.55
N THR A 78 -0.30 33.08 -5.71
CA THR A 78 -1.53 33.58 -6.36
C THR A 78 -2.44 32.46 -6.83
N ASN A 79 -1.91 31.23 -6.98
CA ASN A 79 -2.68 30.06 -7.38
C ASN A 79 -3.41 29.35 -6.21
N TYR A 80 -3.15 29.74 -4.96
CA TYR A 80 -3.79 29.14 -3.80
C TYR A 80 -4.97 29.99 -3.34
N LYS A 81 -6.06 29.30 -2.96
CA LYS A 81 -7.22 29.97 -2.37
C LYS A 81 -6.87 30.46 -0.97
N ALA A 82 -7.40 31.62 -0.61
CA ALA A 82 -7.37 32.05 0.78
C ALA A 82 -8.13 31.04 1.66
N TYR A 83 -7.69 30.90 2.91
CA TYR A 83 -8.41 30.09 3.87
C TYR A 83 -9.81 30.67 4.13
N ASP A 84 -10.81 29.79 4.11
CA ASP A 84 -12.20 30.08 4.44
C ASP A 84 -12.72 29.02 5.44
N ALA A 85 -13.03 29.45 6.65
CA ALA A 85 -13.51 28.55 7.71
C ALA A 85 -14.83 27.84 7.35
N GLY A 86 -15.63 28.40 6.44
CA GLY A 86 -16.89 27.79 5.99
C GLY A 86 -16.72 26.77 4.85
N ALA A 87 -15.55 26.71 4.26
CA ALA A 87 -15.27 25.75 3.18
C ALA A 87 -14.87 24.36 3.72
N THR A 88 -15.16 23.34 2.92
CA THR A 88 -14.70 21.95 3.21
C THR A 88 -13.47 21.65 2.36
N TYR A 89 -12.44 21.13 3.01
CA TYR A 89 -11.18 20.79 2.37
C TYR A 89 -10.95 19.27 2.40
N SER A 90 -10.37 18.75 1.34
CA SER A 90 -9.92 17.37 1.27
C SER A 90 -8.48 17.27 1.73
N GLU A 91 -8.06 16.09 2.17
CA GLU A 91 -6.66 15.80 2.47
C GLU A 91 -5.75 16.19 1.30
N GLY A 92 -4.64 16.86 1.63
CA GLY A 92 -3.67 17.33 0.65
C GLY A 92 -4.04 18.64 -0.05
N GLN A 93 -5.20 19.24 0.19
CA GLN A 93 -5.53 20.58 -0.34
C GLN A 93 -4.76 21.67 0.41
N TYR A 94 -4.42 22.71 -0.35
CA TYR A 94 -3.68 23.86 0.17
C TYR A 94 -4.55 25.09 0.25
N VAL A 95 -4.35 25.86 1.32
CA VAL A 95 -4.88 27.21 1.48
C VAL A 95 -3.76 28.16 1.85
N TYR A 96 -3.95 29.42 1.52
CA TYR A 96 -2.96 30.46 1.79
C TYR A 96 -3.48 31.46 2.83
N GLN A 97 -2.66 31.73 3.83
CA GLN A 97 -2.82 32.83 4.77
C GLN A 97 -1.45 33.47 4.97
N THR A 98 -1.29 34.66 4.40
CA THR A 98 0.00 35.37 4.36
C THR A 98 0.75 35.34 5.67
N PRO A 99 2.04 34.95 5.71
CA PRO A 99 2.89 34.59 4.55
C PRO A 99 2.98 33.07 4.32
N TYR A 100 2.13 32.26 4.92
CA TYR A 100 2.26 30.80 4.96
C TYR A 100 1.23 30.07 4.11
N LEU A 101 1.62 28.90 3.66
CA LEU A 101 0.72 27.87 3.14
C LEU A 101 0.33 26.90 4.26
N TYR A 102 -0.89 26.40 4.18
CA TYR A 102 -1.39 25.34 5.06
C TYR A 102 -1.94 24.20 4.20
N ARG A 103 -1.55 23.00 4.54
CA ARG A 103 -2.01 21.78 3.89
C ARG A 103 -3.00 21.08 4.80
N SER A 104 -4.16 20.72 4.27
CA SER A 104 -5.13 19.88 4.98
C SER A 104 -4.58 18.47 5.17
N LEU A 105 -4.62 17.95 6.39
CA LEU A 105 -4.13 16.62 6.76
C LEU A 105 -5.23 15.56 6.71
N GLN A 106 -6.50 15.97 6.62
CA GLN A 106 -7.64 15.06 6.66
C GLN A 106 -8.70 15.46 5.63
N ASN A 107 -9.50 14.47 5.24
CA ASN A 107 -10.70 14.72 4.43
C ASN A 107 -11.80 15.35 5.28
N SER A 108 -12.74 16.02 4.63
CA SER A 108 -13.88 16.69 5.28
C SER A 108 -13.47 17.71 6.35
N ASN A 109 -12.30 18.33 6.17
CA ASN A 109 -11.80 19.38 7.05
C ASN A 109 -12.64 20.65 6.87
N THR A 110 -13.57 20.89 7.79
CA THR A 110 -14.51 22.03 7.77
C THR A 110 -14.58 22.67 9.15
N GLY A 111 -14.42 24.00 9.22
CA GLY A 111 -14.52 24.76 10.46
C GLY A 111 -13.29 24.67 11.37
N HIS A 112 -12.26 23.92 11.01
CA HIS A 112 -11.03 23.80 11.79
C HIS A 112 -10.08 24.96 11.53
N LEU A 113 -9.63 25.61 12.62
CA LEU A 113 -8.69 26.73 12.53
C LEU A 113 -7.31 26.29 12.06
N LEU A 114 -6.61 27.16 11.34
CA LEU A 114 -5.24 26.90 10.84
C LEU A 114 -4.19 26.65 11.95
N THR A 115 -4.55 26.90 13.22
CA THR A 115 -3.71 26.59 14.39
C THR A 115 -3.89 25.16 14.89
N GLU A 116 -4.88 24.42 14.40
CA GLU A 116 -5.14 23.04 14.77
C GLU A 116 -4.23 22.09 13.99
N THR A 117 -3.15 21.67 14.62
CA THR A 117 -2.08 20.87 13.99
C THR A 117 -2.51 19.46 13.57
N ASP A 118 -3.61 18.94 14.12
CA ASP A 118 -4.19 17.66 13.71
C ASP A 118 -4.92 17.75 12.37
N TRP A 119 -5.33 18.97 11.98
CA TRP A 119 -6.07 19.23 10.75
C TRP A 119 -5.25 19.97 9.70
N TRP A 120 -4.28 20.77 10.14
CA TRP A 120 -3.49 21.61 9.26
C TRP A 120 -2.00 21.49 9.51
N GLU A 121 -1.26 21.29 8.45
CA GLU A 121 0.20 21.39 8.45
C GLU A 121 0.62 22.72 7.86
N LYS A 122 1.28 23.54 8.68
CA LYS A 122 1.88 24.78 8.22
C LYS A 122 3.13 24.48 7.39
N THR A 123 3.23 25.08 6.23
CA THR A 123 4.35 24.89 5.31
C THR A 123 4.71 26.19 4.59
N THR A 124 5.71 26.13 3.75
CA THR A 124 6.11 27.21 2.86
C THR A 124 6.14 26.72 1.43
N PRO A 125 6.05 27.62 0.42
CA PRO A 125 6.23 27.23 -0.98
C PRO A 125 7.53 26.47 -1.22
N LEU A 126 8.63 26.89 -0.59
CA LEU A 126 9.91 26.18 -0.66
C LEU A 126 9.80 24.78 -0.04
N GLY A 127 9.17 24.66 1.12
CA GLY A 127 8.96 23.36 1.79
C GLY A 127 8.19 22.38 0.92
N GLU A 128 7.14 22.83 0.26
CA GLU A 128 6.36 22.00 -0.66
C GLU A 128 7.15 21.61 -1.91
N ALA A 129 7.95 22.51 -2.45
CA ALA A 129 8.81 22.20 -3.60
C ALA A 129 9.86 21.12 -3.24
N ILE A 130 10.49 21.23 -2.07
CA ILE A 130 11.45 20.26 -1.57
C ILE A 130 10.75 18.91 -1.28
N ARG A 131 9.59 18.94 -0.64
CA ARG A 131 8.80 17.72 -0.36
C ARG A 131 8.44 16.99 -1.65
N ASP A 132 7.97 17.71 -2.65
CA ASP A 132 7.59 17.14 -3.93
C ASP A 132 8.80 16.54 -4.68
N ILE A 133 9.95 17.24 -4.69
CA ILE A 133 11.21 16.70 -5.21
C ILE A 133 11.58 15.40 -4.49
N THR A 134 11.51 15.39 -3.17
CA THR A 134 11.86 14.22 -2.35
C THR A 134 10.93 13.05 -2.63
N ASN A 135 9.62 13.26 -2.64
CA ASN A 135 8.63 12.21 -2.91
C ASN A 135 8.76 11.61 -4.31
N VAL A 136 8.94 12.46 -5.32
CA VAL A 136 9.18 12.03 -6.71
C VAL A 136 10.49 11.24 -6.80
N SER A 137 11.55 11.70 -6.13
CA SER A 137 12.84 11.02 -6.12
C SER A 137 12.78 9.66 -5.45
N ILE A 138 12.09 9.53 -4.32
CA ILE A 138 11.87 8.24 -3.64
C ILE A 138 11.15 7.28 -4.57
N THR A 139 10.02 7.70 -5.13
CA THR A 139 9.18 6.86 -6.00
C THR A 139 9.96 6.38 -7.23
N GLN A 140 10.68 7.28 -7.89
CA GLN A 140 11.48 6.95 -9.05
C GLN A 140 12.67 6.06 -8.70
N MET A 141 13.39 6.35 -7.61
CA MET A 141 14.51 5.53 -7.15
C MET A 141 14.09 4.09 -6.90
N ILE A 142 12.99 3.87 -6.20
CA ILE A 142 12.48 2.53 -5.92
C ILE A 142 12.07 1.82 -7.22
N SER A 143 11.37 2.52 -8.12
CA SER A 143 11.03 1.99 -9.43
C SER A 143 12.27 1.61 -10.24
N ASP A 144 13.32 2.44 -10.21
CA ASP A 144 14.58 2.17 -10.89
C ASP A 144 15.30 0.95 -10.31
N ILE A 145 15.35 0.81 -8.97
CA ILE A 145 15.95 -0.34 -8.28
C ILE A 145 15.20 -1.62 -8.66
N VAL A 146 13.88 -1.61 -8.54
CA VAL A 146 13.01 -2.75 -8.88
C VAL A 146 13.22 -3.16 -10.34
N SER A 147 13.32 -2.19 -11.24
CA SER A 147 13.53 -2.41 -12.67
C SER A 147 14.93 -2.97 -12.97
N TYR A 148 15.97 -2.35 -12.43
CA TYR A 148 17.37 -2.72 -12.68
C TYR A 148 17.74 -4.08 -12.09
N LYS A 149 17.20 -4.41 -10.93
CA LYS A 149 17.46 -5.71 -10.26
C LYS A 149 16.52 -6.80 -10.76
N GLU A 150 15.75 -6.52 -11.81
CA GLU A 150 14.78 -7.45 -12.42
C GLU A 150 13.72 -7.95 -11.42
N PHE A 151 13.48 -7.21 -10.32
CA PHE A 151 12.39 -7.51 -9.39
C PHE A 151 11.02 -7.46 -10.07
N ASN A 152 10.89 -6.79 -11.20
CA ASN A 152 9.66 -6.79 -12.01
C ASN A 152 9.25 -8.21 -12.46
N ALA A 153 10.22 -9.11 -12.65
CA ALA A 153 9.92 -10.51 -12.89
C ALA A 153 9.41 -11.24 -11.64
N ALA A 154 9.68 -10.66 -10.48
CA ALA A 154 9.26 -11.13 -9.16
C ALA A 154 8.01 -10.39 -8.62
N ALA A 155 7.44 -9.40 -9.34
CA ALA A 155 6.07 -8.93 -9.11
C ALA A 155 5.09 -10.08 -9.37
N ARG A 156 5.37 -11.23 -8.79
CA ARG A 156 4.55 -12.40 -8.97
C ARG A 156 3.31 -12.24 -8.11
N THR A 157 2.22 -11.96 -8.80
CA THR A 157 0.96 -12.46 -8.34
C THR A 157 1.03 -13.98 -8.43
N LEU A 158 1.28 -14.63 -7.30
CA LEU A 158 1.33 -16.09 -7.22
C LEU A 158 -0.05 -16.68 -7.49
N VAL A 159 -1.08 -15.95 -7.05
CA VAL A 159 -2.48 -16.23 -7.32
C VAL A 159 -3.17 -14.91 -7.68
N ASP A 160 -3.78 -14.84 -8.85
CA ASP A 160 -4.46 -13.63 -9.32
C ASP A 160 -5.97 -13.78 -9.25
N GLN A 161 -6.59 -13.01 -8.39
CA GLN A 161 -8.05 -12.82 -8.25
C GLN A 161 -8.85 -14.13 -8.35
N LYS A 162 -8.44 -15.17 -7.65
CA LYS A 162 -9.14 -16.46 -7.65
C LYS A 162 -10.23 -16.50 -6.59
N TYR A 163 -11.33 -17.13 -6.93
CA TYR A 163 -12.43 -17.42 -6.00
C TYR A 163 -12.12 -18.68 -5.21
N LEU A 164 -12.66 -18.76 -3.99
CA LEU A 164 -12.59 -20.02 -3.22
C LEU A 164 -13.40 -21.12 -3.90
N PHE A 165 -14.55 -20.76 -4.48
CA PHE A 165 -15.39 -21.65 -5.26
C PHE A 165 -16.24 -20.85 -6.24
N HIS A 166 -16.76 -21.53 -7.24
CA HIS A 166 -17.65 -20.93 -8.24
C HIS A 166 -19.00 -20.58 -7.60
N ALA A 167 -19.40 -19.31 -7.69
CA ALA A 167 -20.63 -18.80 -7.09
C ALA A 167 -21.92 -19.23 -7.84
N GLY A 168 -21.80 -19.69 -9.08
CA GLY A 168 -22.92 -20.20 -9.86
C GLY A 168 -23.40 -21.56 -9.38
N GLY A 169 -24.63 -21.92 -9.69
CA GLY A 169 -25.19 -23.23 -9.44
C GLY A 169 -26.42 -23.23 -8.54
N ARG A 170 -26.83 -24.43 -8.13
CA ARG A 170 -28.06 -24.66 -7.40
C ARG A 170 -28.00 -23.97 -6.03
N LEU A 171 -29.03 -23.20 -5.69
CA LEU A 171 -29.23 -22.68 -4.34
C LEU A 171 -29.25 -23.84 -3.35
N ALA A 172 -28.43 -23.74 -2.32
CA ALA A 172 -28.40 -24.68 -1.24
C ALA A 172 -29.32 -24.22 -0.11
N ASP A 173 -29.46 -25.07 0.92
CA ASP A 173 -30.33 -24.81 2.06
C ASP A 173 -29.81 -23.64 2.90
N ALA A 174 -30.73 -22.93 3.52
CA ALA A 174 -30.38 -21.97 4.56
C ALA A 174 -29.86 -22.68 5.81
N ILE A 175 -28.93 -22.06 6.50
CA ILE A 175 -28.36 -22.53 7.77
C ILE A 175 -29.15 -21.86 8.89
N GLU A 176 -29.70 -22.67 9.78
CA GLU A 176 -30.39 -22.18 10.96
C GLU A 176 -29.43 -21.38 11.86
N LYS A 177 -29.86 -20.19 12.29
CA LYS A 177 -29.11 -19.35 13.24
C LYS A 177 -28.93 -20.04 14.58
N GLY A 178 -27.78 -19.87 15.21
CA GLY A 178 -27.47 -20.45 16.50
C GLY A 178 -26.65 -19.53 17.41
N SER A 179 -26.73 -18.20 17.20
CA SER A 179 -25.95 -17.21 17.97
C SER A 179 -24.47 -17.55 18.03
N ARG A 180 -23.89 -17.82 16.88
CA ARG A 180 -22.51 -18.32 16.72
C ARG A 180 -21.64 -17.26 16.05
N VAL A 181 -20.33 -17.33 16.32
CA VAL A 181 -19.30 -16.80 15.44
C VAL A 181 -19.04 -17.81 14.34
N VAL A 182 -19.10 -17.38 13.09
CA VAL A 182 -18.94 -18.25 11.94
C VAL A 182 -18.06 -17.62 10.88
N GLY A 183 -17.32 -18.43 10.13
CA GLY A 183 -16.48 -17.93 9.07
C GLY A 183 -15.41 -18.89 8.60
N PHE A 184 -14.28 -18.34 8.20
CA PHE A 184 -13.14 -19.09 7.70
C PHE A 184 -11.91 -18.87 8.56
N GLU A 185 -11.28 -19.96 8.96
CA GLU A 185 -9.89 -19.98 9.36
C GLU A 185 -9.02 -19.98 8.10
N VAL A 186 -8.04 -19.09 8.06
CA VAL A 186 -7.18 -18.87 6.90
C VAL A 186 -5.72 -18.94 7.34
N THR A 187 -4.98 -19.92 6.82
CA THR A 187 -3.53 -20.03 7.02
C THR A 187 -2.82 -19.73 5.72
N ILE A 188 -1.93 -18.74 5.74
CA ILE A 188 -1.03 -18.39 4.63
C ILE A 188 0.38 -18.93 4.94
N PRO A 189 1.25 -19.10 3.93
CA PRO A 189 2.65 -19.41 4.17
C PRO A 189 3.31 -18.36 5.07
N ARG A 190 4.09 -18.81 6.03
CA ARG A 190 4.89 -17.95 6.90
C ARG A 190 6.15 -17.46 6.17
N ILE A 191 5.95 -16.60 5.22
CA ILE A 191 7.01 -15.99 4.41
C ILE A 191 6.78 -14.49 4.49
N PRO A 192 7.70 -13.70 5.04
CA PRO A 192 7.51 -12.25 5.26
C PRO A 192 7.07 -11.49 4.00
N GLU A 193 7.58 -11.93 2.85
CA GLU A 193 7.31 -11.27 1.57
C GLU A 193 6.01 -11.75 0.90
N ILE A 194 5.28 -12.69 1.49
CA ILE A 194 4.01 -13.16 0.91
C ILE A 194 2.84 -12.53 1.65
N ILE A 195 1.99 -11.88 0.89
CA ILE A 195 0.74 -11.30 1.36
C ILE A 195 -0.46 -11.94 0.69
N LEU A 196 -1.55 -12.06 1.45
CA LEU A 196 -2.87 -12.37 0.93
C LEU A 196 -3.70 -11.10 0.86
N GLU A 197 -4.13 -10.74 -0.32
CA GLU A 197 -5.04 -9.62 -0.53
C GLU A 197 -6.47 -10.14 -0.76
N ILE A 198 -7.41 -9.64 0.02
CA ILE A 198 -8.84 -9.92 -0.18
C ILE A 198 -9.38 -8.83 -1.13
N ASN A 199 -9.69 -9.23 -2.35
CA ASN A 199 -10.19 -8.30 -3.38
C ASN A 199 -11.69 -8.07 -3.27
N LYS A 200 -12.45 -9.15 -3.01
CA LYS A 200 -13.90 -9.10 -2.84
C LYS A 200 -14.37 -10.14 -1.83
N LEU A 201 -15.45 -9.80 -1.14
CA LEU A 201 -16.24 -10.76 -0.38
C LEU A 201 -17.49 -11.13 -1.18
N GLY A 202 -17.75 -12.40 -1.29
CA GLY A 202 -18.98 -12.93 -1.84
C GLY A 202 -19.93 -13.29 -0.70
N LEU A 203 -21.16 -12.80 -0.77
CA LEU A 203 -22.15 -12.93 0.29
C LEU A 203 -23.44 -13.54 -0.25
N GLN A 204 -24.03 -14.46 0.51
CA GLN A 204 -25.33 -15.04 0.18
C GLN A 204 -26.14 -15.33 1.45
N PHE A 205 -27.19 -14.55 1.66
CA PHE A 205 -28.10 -14.67 2.79
C PHE A 205 -29.55 -14.76 2.30
N THR A 206 -30.48 -15.22 3.13
CA THR A 206 -31.91 -15.30 2.76
C THR A 206 -32.56 -13.92 2.62
N GLU A 207 -31.99 -12.90 3.24
CA GLU A 207 -32.43 -11.52 3.20
C GLU A 207 -31.28 -10.59 2.84
N ALA A 208 -31.61 -9.37 2.39
CA ALA A 208 -30.63 -8.32 2.16
C ALA A 208 -29.95 -7.93 3.50
N GLN A 209 -28.68 -7.56 3.42
CA GLN A 209 -27.90 -7.13 4.59
C GLN A 209 -27.65 -5.63 4.52
N THR A 210 -27.79 -4.95 5.65
CA THR A 210 -27.43 -3.54 5.79
C THR A 210 -26.36 -3.43 6.86
N ASP A 211 -25.22 -2.83 6.48
CA ASP A 211 -24.08 -2.55 7.37
C ASP A 211 -23.59 -3.76 8.18
N LEU A 212 -23.65 -4.95 7.58
CA LEU A 212 -23.09 -6.16 8.20
C LEU A 212 -21.59 -6.00 8.41
N LYS A 213 -21.14 -6.20 9.64
CA LYS A 213 -19.74 -6.17 10.00
C LYS A 213 -19.10 -7.55 9.80
N ILE A 214 -18.03 -7.60 9.01
CA ILE A 214 -17.14 -8.75 8.85
C ILE A 214 -15.82 -8.40 9.51
N TYR A 215 -15.36 -9.25 10.38
CA TYR A 215 -14.14 -9.04 11.15
C TYR A 215 -13.03 -9.95 10.67
N VAL A 216 -11.81 -9.46 10.71
CA VAL A 216 -10.61 -10.28 10.54
C VAL A 216 -9.82 -10.25 11.84
N PHE A 217 -9.67 -11.41 12.43
CA PHE A 217 -8.85 -11.61 13.63
C PHE A 217 -7.57 -12.37 13.29
N HIS A 218 -6.61 -12.26 14.18
CA HIS A 218 -5.45 -13.13 14.22
C HIS A 218 -5.45 -13.92 15.55
N SER A 219 -4.97 -15.16 15.52
CA SER A 219 -5.02 -16.04 16.69
C SER A 219 -4.29 -15.52 17.94
N SER A 220 -3.36 -14.56 17.78
CA SER A 220 -2.61 -13.95 18.88
C SER A 220 -3.11 -12.56 19.28
N GLN A 221 -4.17 -12.05 18.64
CA GLN A 221 -4.70 -10.72 18.89
C GLN A 221 -6.13 -10.79 19.42
N GLU A 222 -6.43 -10.03 20.47
CA GLU A 222 -7.78 -9.94 21.01
C GLU A 222 -8.69 -9.08 20.13
N ASP A 223 -8.13 -8.03 19.55
CA ASP A 223 -8.84 -7.11 18.68
C ASP A 223 -8.79 -7.54 17.21
N PRO A 224 -9.82 -7.21 16.42
CA PRO A 224 -9.80 -7.45 14.98
C PRO A 224 -8.74 -6.57 14.31
N ILE A 225 -7.89 -7.20 13.49
CA ILE A 225 -6.90 -6.46 12.68
C ILE A 225 -7.55 -5.66 11.56
N HIS A 226 -8.72 -6.11 11.09
CA HIS A 226 -9.55 -5.39 10.12
C HIS A 226 -11.04 -5.58 10.43
N THR A 227 -11.83 -4.55 10.13
CA THR A 227 -13.29 -4.62 10.13
C THR A 227 -13.80 -4.09 8.80
N PHE A 228 -14.73 -4.83 8.18
CA PHE A 228 -15.41 -4.39 6.96
C PHE A 228 -16.90 -4.19 7.27
N THR A 229 -17.45 -3.12 6.75
CA THR A 229 -18.91 -2.94 6.70
C THR A 229 -19.38 -3.23 5.29
N VAL A 230 -20.28 -4.20 5.15
CA VAL A 230 -20.76 -4.68 3.85
C VAL A 230 -22.28 -4.70 3.82
N SER A 231 -22.85 -4.35 2.68
CA SER A 231 -24.29 -4.41 2.46
C SER A 231 -24.59 -5.21 1.18
N THR A 232 -25.72 -5.92 1.17
CA THR A 232 -26.24 -6.60 0.00
C THR A 232 -27.62 -6.09 -0.35
N SER A 233 -27.93 -6.02 -1.64
CA SER A 233 -29.18 -5.42 -2.11
C SER A 233 -30.36 -6.40 -2.13
N ASN A 234 -30.07 -7.72 -2.28
CA ASN A 234 -31.10 -8.71 -2.51
C ASN A 234 -30.96 -9.94 -1.61
N GLY A 235 -32.06 -10.41 -1.09
CA GLY A 235 -32.12 -11.71 -0.41
C GLY A 235 -31.98 -12.87 -1.41
N ARG A 236 -31.40 -13.98 -0.95
CA ARG A 236 -31.16 -15.23 -1.68
C ARG A 236 -30.24 -15.13 -2.88
N THR A 237 -29.82 -13.93 -3.27
CA THR A 237 -28.92 -13.69 -4.39
C THR A 237 -27.48 -13.67 -3.89
N PHE A 238 -26.58 -14.25 -4.66
CA PHE A 238 -25.15 -14.17 -4.38
C PHE A 238 -24.61 -12.82 -4.92
N GLU A 239 -24.02 -12.02 -4.04
CA GLU A 239 -23.48 -10.72 -4.40
C GLU A 239 -21.99 -10.61 -4.06
N TRP A 240 -21.22 -9.97 -4.93
CA TRP A 240 -19.83 -9.63 -4.69
C TRP A 240 -19.69 -8.19 -4.21
N VAL A 241 -19.12 -8.02 -3.03
CA VAL A 241 -18.78 -6.70 -2.46
C VAL A 241 -17.28 -6.50 -2.60
N SER A 242 -16.87 -5.39 -3.22
CA SER A 242 -15.45 -5.04 -3.35
C SER A 242 -14.89 -4.58 -2.01
N ILE A 243 -13.72 -5.10 -1.68
CA ILE A 243 -12.96 -4.73 -0.49
C ILE A 243 -11.69 -4.05 -0.95
N THR A 244 -11.39 -2.87 -0.40
CA THR A 244 -10.21 -2.10 -0.76
C THR A 244 -9.16 -2.22 0.34
N ASP A 245 -7.89 -2.39 -0.07
CA ASP A 245 -6.71 -2.30 0.81
C ASP A 245 -6.68 -3.23 2.03
N LYS A 246 -7.27 -4.43 1.91
CA LYS A 246 -7.25 -5.41 2.99
C LYS A 246 -6.26 -6.53 2.70
N VAL A 247 -5.15 -6.44 3.41
CA VAL A 247 -4.02 -7.34 3.28
C VAL A 247 -3.84 -8.14 4.56
N LEU A 248 -3.69 -9.45 4.42
CA LEU A 248 -3.28 -10.35 5.49
C LEU A 248 -1.80 -10.69 5.30
N LYS A 249 -0.98 -10.33 6.27
CA LYS A 249 0.45 -10.66 6.32
C LYS A 249 0.87 -10.87 7.77
N TYR A 250 1.92 -11.65 7.97
CA TYR A 250 2.57 -11.71 9.27
C TYR A 250 3.38 -10.43 9.50
N VAL A 251 3.39 -9.95 10.73
CA VAL A 251 4.11 -8.76 11.18
C VAL A 251 4.81 -9.08 12.50
N ASP A 252 5.70 -8.21 12.96
CA ASP A 252 6.50 -8.43 14.18
C ASP A 252 5.66 -8.71 15.44
N THR A 253 4.44 -8.15 15.51
CA THR A 253 3.53 -8.37 16.64
C THR A 253 2.83 -9.73 16.58
N TYR A 254 2.74 -10.36 15.40
CA TYR A 254 2.19 -11.71 15.21
C TYR A 254 2.85 -12.37 13.99
N ASP A 255 3.90 -13.09 14.25
CA ASP A 255 4.68 -13.80 13.23
C ASP A 255 4.28 -15.29 13.06
N THR A 256 3.35 -15.77 13.88
CA THR A 256 2.81 -17.14 13.87
C THR A 256 1.33 -17.13 14.12
N GLY A 257 0.65 -18.16 13.66
CA GLY A 257 -0.78 -18.35 13.90
C GLY A 257 -1.61 -18.34 12.62
N THR A 258 -2.88 -18.07 12.78
CA THR A 258 -3.87 -18.11 11.71
C THR A 258 -4.75 -16.87 11.72
N PHE A 259 -5.31 -16.54 10.58
CA PHE A 259 -6.28 -15.48 10.44
C PHE A 259 -7.69 -16.06 10.44
N TYR A 260 -8.64 -15.30 10.97
CA TYR A 260 -10.05 -15.67 11.01
C TYR A 260 -10.89 -14.58 10.37
N ILE A 261 -11.61 -14.91 9.32
CA ILE A 261 -12.54 -13.99 8.63
C ILE A 261 -13.94 -14.41 9.03
N VAL A 262 -14.60 -13.61 9.86
CA VAL A 262 -15.81 -14.02 10.57
C VAL A 262 -16.88 -12.93 10.60
N TYR A 263 -18.11 -13.37 10.87
CA TYR A 263 -19.20 -12.53 11.32
C TYR A 263 -19.96 -13.22 12.44
N PHE A 264 -20.78 -12.45 13.14
CA PHE A 264 -21.67 -12.97 14.17
C PHE A 264 -23.03 -13.27 13.58
N GLU A 265 -23.56 -14.47 13.79
CA GLU A 265 -24.85 -14.84 13.20
C GLU A 265 -26.01 -13.97 13.70
N ASP A 266 -25.87 -13.35 14.89
CA ASP A 266 -26.90 -12.46 15.42
C ASP A 266 -26.99 -11.12 14.65
N ASP A 267 -25.91 -10.73 13.98
CA ASP A 267 -25.86 -9.48 13.21
C ASP A 267 -26.50 -9.56 11.83
N ILE A 268 -26.70 -10.76 11.30
CA ILE A 268 -27.30 -10.91 9.96
C ILE A 268 -28.83 -10.82 10.01
N SER A 269 -29.42 -10.20 8.99
CA SER A 269 -30.83 -10.35 8.68
C SER A 269 -31.07 -11.70 8.01
N GLY A 270 -32.12 -12.42 8.44
CA GLY A 270 -32.42 -13.74 7.91
C GLY A 270 -31.38 -14.80 8.29
N GLN A 271 -31.04 -15.66 7.37
CA GLN A 271 -30.14 -16.82 7.56
C GLN A 271 -29.06 -16.84 6.47
N SER A 272 -27.90 -17.39 6.78
CA SER A 272 -26.87 -17.64 5.77
C SER A 272 -27.25 -18.82 4.87
N ILE A 273 -26.85 -18.77 3.60
CA ILE A 273 -27.10 -19.82 2.62
C ILE A 273 -25.81 -20.58 2.36
N ARG A 274 -25.82 -21.88 2.57
CA ARG A 274 -24.65 -22.71 2.31
C ARG A 274 -24.51 -23.08 0.84
N LYS A 275 -23.29 -23.08 0.35
CA LYS A 275 -22.89 -23.82 -0.85
C LYS A 275 -22.43 -25.21 -0.42
N ILE A 276 -23.02 -26.25 -0.99
CA ILE A 276 -22.56 -27.62 -0.72
C ILE A 276 -21.18 -27.82 -1.33
N LYS A 277 -20.17 -27.86 -0.48
CA LYS A 277 -18.78 -28.12 -0.86
C LYS A 277 -18.11 -28.85 0.32
N ASP A 278 -17.35 -29.88 0.04
CA ASP A 278 -16.52 -30.53 1.03
C ASP A 278 -15.15 -29.82 1.10
N TRP A 279 -14.92 -29.10 2.18
CA TRP A 279 -13.68 -28.35 2.42
C TRP A 279 -12.56 -29.22 3.00
N SER A 280 -12.87 -30.45 3.47
CA SER A 280 -11.86 -31.39 3.98
C SER A 280 -11.07 -32.06 2.86
N LYS A 281 -11.60 -32.03 1.66
CA LYS A 281 -11.02 -32.65 0.48
C LYS A 281 -10.92 -31.60 -0.62
N GLY A 282 -9.94 -31.74 -1.48
CA GLY A 282 -9.93 -31.01 -2.71
C GLY A 282 -11.25 -31.22 -3.47
N PRO A 283 -11.66 -30.31 -4.35
CA PRO A 283 -12.89 -30.46 -5.09
C PRO A 283 -12.86 -31.80 -5.82
N CYS A 284 -13.95 -32.53 -5.70
CA CYS A 284 -14.16 -33.76 -6.44
C CYS A 284 -14.02 -33.46 -7.94
N THR A 285 -13.35 -34.32 -8.68
CA THR A 285 -13.20 -34.19 -10.13
C THR A 285 -14.53 -34.20 -10.85
N SER A 286 -15.58 -34.68 -10.22
CA SER A 286 -16.97 -34.70 -10.72
C SER A 286 -17.77 -33.43 -10.35
N CYS A 287 -17.27 -32.56 -9.46
CA CYS A 287 -18.03 -31.43 -8.94
C CYS A 287 -17.93 -30.15 -9.77
N GLY A 288 -17.23 -30.18 -10.87
CA GLY A 288 -17.09 -29.07 -11.80
C GLY A 288 -15.65 -28.58 -11.94
N ARG A 289 -15.26 -28.39 -13.19
CA ARG A 289 -13.91 -27.97 -13.58
C ARG A 289 -13.50 -26.63 -12.96
N ALA A 290 -14.44 -25.69 -12.88
CA ALA A 290 -14.17 -24.35 -12.36
C ALA A 290 -13.78 -24.34 -10.87
N ASP A 291 -14.43 -25.17 -10.04
CA ASP A 291 -14.08 -25.27 -8.61
C ASP A 291 -12.72 -25.97 -8.41
N LEU A 292 -12.38 -26.94 -9.26
CA LEU A 292 -11.09 -27.61 -9.26
C LEU A 292 -9.96 -26.66 -9.66
N GLU A 293 -10.16 -25.87 -10.71
CA GLU A 293 -9.18 -24.87 -11.15
C GLU A 293 -8.95 -23.81 -10.07
N ALA A 294 -10.01 -23.30 -9.44
CA ALA A 294 -9.90 -22.36 -8.34
C ALA A 294 -9.11 -22.95 -7.18
N TYR A 295 -9.47 -24.14 -6.72
CA TYR A 295 -8.77 -24.81 -5.63
C TYR A 295 -7.29 -25.05 -5.94
N ASN A 296 -6.97 -25.60 -7.10
CA ASN A 296 -5.59 -25.86 -7.49
C ASN A 296 -4.74 -24.59 -7.59
N ALA A 297 -5.37 -23.44 -7.88
CA ALA A 297 -4.69 -22.17 -7.96
C ALA A 297 -4.20 -21.68 -6.59
N TYR A 298 -5.04 -21.83 -5.54
CA TYR A 298 -4.70 -21.28 -4.22
C TYR A 298 -4.20 -22.29 -3.19
N SER A 299 -4.55 -23.58 -3.31
CA SER A 299 -4.29 -24.59 -2.28
C SER A 299 -2.83 -24.85 -1.96
N LYS A 300 -1.93 -24.44 -2.85
CA LYS A 300 -0.47 -24.49 -2.61
C LYS A 300 0.01 -23.43 -1.62
N PHE A 301 -0.73 -22.33 -1.52
CA PHE A 301 -0.36 -21.15 -0.75
C PHE A 301 -1.32 -20.87 0.40
N LEU A 302 -2.49 -21.47 0.40
CA LEU A 302 -3.57 -21.11 1.29
C LEU A 302 -4.30 -22.35 1.77
N LYS A 303 -4.46 -22.44 3.08
CA LYS A 303 -5.35 -23.41 3.70
C LYS A 303 -6.53 -22.65 4.29
N ILE A 304 -7.74 -23.14 4.00
CA ILE A 304 -8.98 -22.53 4.46
C ILE A 304 -9.86 -23.61 5.04
N HIS A 305 -10.33 -23.37 6.26
CA HIS A 305 -11.26 -24.24 6.95
C HIS A 305 -12.46 -23.44 7.45
N PRO A 306 -13.67 -23.76 6.99
CA PRO A 306 -14.87 -23.18 7.59
C PRO A 306 -15.04 -23.67 9.02
N PHE A 307 -15.41 -22.78 9.91
CA PHE A 307 -15.60 -23.13 11.31
C PHE A 307 -16.78 -22.37 11.91
N ARG A 308 -17.17 -22.80 13.11
CA ARG A 308 -18.10 -22.12 14.00
C ARG A 308 -17.61 -22.19 15.43
N VAL A 309 -18.03 -21.23 16.23
CA VAL A 309 -17.92 -21.25 17.69
C VAL A 309 -19.30 -20.92 18.24
N SER A 310 -19.87 -21.80 19.06
CA SER A 310 -21.18 -21.53 19.68
C SER A 310 -21.05 -20.52 20.82
N SER A 311 -22.15 -19.83 21.12
CA SER A 311 -22.18 -18.82 22.19
C SER A 311 -21.70 -19.34 23.54
N ASN A 312 -21.97 -20.60 23.85
CA ASN A 312 -21.53 -21.23 25.09
C ASN A 312 -20.01 -21.50 25.16
N ASN A 313 -19.32 -21.36 24.04
CA ASN A 313 -17.87 -21.60 23.90
C ASN A 313 -17.11 -20.27 23.65
N LEU A 314 -17.78 -19.14 23.74
CA LEU A 314 -17.11 -17.84 23.68
C LEU A 314 -16.48 -17.54 25.04
N SER A 315 -15.40 -16.76 25.04
CA SER A 315 -14.65 -16.41 26.25
C SER A 315 -15.55 -15.76 27.32
N ALA A 316 -15.20 -15.93 28.58
CA ALA A 316 -15.93 -15.35 29.71
C ALA A 316 -16.05 -13.81 29.52
N GLY A 317 -17.28 -13.30 29.64
CA GLY A 317 -17.61 -11.91 29.36
C GLY A 317 -18.37 -11.70 28.05
N TYR A 318 -18.45 -12.71 27.22
CA TYR A 318 -19.20 -12.70 25.97
C TYR A 318 -20.68 -13.02 26.23
N ASN A 319 -21.37 -12.13 26.93
CA ASN A 319 -22.79 -12.25 27.21
C ASN A 319 -23.58 -11.48 26.15
N GLY A 320 -23.90 -12.15 25.06
CA GLY A 320 -24.68 -11.59 23.98
C GLY A 320 -23.91 -10.51 23.23
N TYR A 321 -23.62 -10.78 21.98
CA TYR A 321 -22.98 -9.83 21.11
C TYR A 321 -23.95 -8.69 20.78
N THR A 322 -23.56 -7.44 21.07
CA THR A 322 -24.37 -6.24 20.82
C THR A 322 -23.94 -5.48 19.56
N GLY A 323 -23.10 -6.07 18.72
CA GLY A 323 -22.62 -5.43 17.49
C GLY A 323 -21.34 -4.61 17.64
N ASP A 324 -20.97 -4.19 18.85
CA ASP A 324 -19.75 -3.43 19.10
C ASP A 324 -18.68 -4.32 19.73
N PHE A 325 -17.48 -4.33 19.15
CA PHE A 325 -16.30 -4.85 19.79
C PHE A 325 -15.78 -3.81 20.78
N ASP A 326 -15.77 -4.16 22.05
CA ASP A 326 -15.06 -3.37 23.05
C ASP A 326 -13.68 -4.01 23.36
N ALA A 327 -12.78 -3.23 23.94
CA ALA A 327 -11.41 -3.66 24.23
C ALA A 327 -11.32 -4.80 25.27
N GLU A 328 -12.41 -5.13 25.95
CA GLU A 328 -12.44 -6.21 26.94
C GLU A 328 -12.83 -7.57 26.33
N ARG A 329 -13.25 -7.58 25.07
CA ARG A 329 -13.68 -8.81 24.40
C ARG A 329 -12.47 -9.56 23.87
N LYS A 330 -12.24 -10.70 24.47
CA LYS A 330 -11.22 -11.63 24.00
C LYS A 330 -11.72 -12.42 22.80
N ILE A 331 -10.78 -12.76 21.91
CA ILE A 331 -11.05 -13.78 20.90
C ILE A 331 -11.58 -15.05 21.59
N TRP A 332 -12.42 -15.78 20.89
CA TRP A 332 -12.98 -17.04 21.42
C TRP A 332 -11.90 -18.06 21.78
N ASP A 333 -12.29 -19.07 22.58
CA ASP A 333 -11.43 -20.18 22.91
C ASP A 333 -11.21 -21.05 21.64
N LEU A 334 -9.98 -21.03 21.15
CA LEU A 334 -9.60 -21.72 19.92
C LEU A 334 -9.74 -23.24 20.02
N GLU A 335 -9.63 -23.83 21.24
CA GLU A 335 -9.79 -25.26 21.45
C GLU A 335 -11.25 -25.73 21.28
N LYS A 336 -12.19 -24.79 21.35
CA LYS A 336 -13.63 -25.04 21.21
C LYS A 336 -14.19 -24.72 19.84
N MET A 337 -13.32 -24.48 18.87
CA MET A 337 -13.74 -24.28 17.48
C MET A 337 -14.18 -25.61 16.88
N GLU A 338 -15.31 -25.61 16.20
CA GLU A 338 -15.81 -26.73 15.44
C GLU A 338 -15.62 -26.51 13.94
N TYR A 339 -14.86 -27.36 13.26
CA TYR A 339 -14.68 -27.28 11.81
C TYR A 339 -15.89 -27.88 11.08
N MET A 340 -16.46 -27.04 10.17
CA MET A 340 -17.69 -27.37 9.49
C MET A 340 -17.45 -27.53 7.99
N TYR A 341 -16.85 -28.65 7.61
CA TYR A 341 -16.36 -28.89 6.23
C TYR A 341 -17.42 -28.85 5.12
N GLN A 342 -18.69 -28.79 5.45
CA GLN A 342 -19.79 -28.72 4.48
C GLN A 342 -20.51 -27.36 4.47
N TYR A 343 -20.02 -26.38 5.23
CA TYR A 343 -20.65 -25.08 5.37
C TYR A 343 -19.68 -23.95 4.98
N ASN A 344 -20.17 -22.98 4.25
CA ASN A 344 -19.42 -21.74 3.98
C ASN A 344 -20.07 -20.51 4.62
N TYR A 345 -21.15 -20.69 5.35
CA TYR A 345 -21.89 -19.62 6.04
C TYR A 345 -22.21 -18.43 5.15
N GLY A 346 -22.59 -18.67 3.90
CA GLY A 346 -22.89 -17.63 2.94
C GLY A 346 -21.67 -16.84 2.44
N LEU A 347 -20.46 -17.19 2.89
CA LEU A 347 -19.23 -16.48 2.52
C LEU A 347 -18.52 -17.10 1.32
N ASN A 348 -17.93 -16.27 0.50
CA ASN A 348 -16.92 -16.58 -0.51
C ASN A 348 -15.89 -15.46 -0.54
N MET A 349 -14.74 -15.68 -1.10
CA MET A 349 -13.71 -14.67 -1.25
C MET A 349 -13.13 -14.71 -2.67
N GLN A 350 -12.86 -13.54 -3.21
CA GLN A 350 -11.94 -13.37 -4.32
C GLN A 350 -10.62 -12.85 -3.72
N LEU A 351 -9.55 -13.58 -3.96
CA LEU A 351 -8.26 -13.32 -3.33
C LEU A 351 -7.12 -13.33 -4.34
N SER A 352 -6.07 -12.59 -3.98
CA SER A 352 -4.78 -12.61 -4.66
C SER A 352 -3.68 -12.90 -3.65
N ILE A 353 -2.69 -13.69 -4.04
CA ILE A 353 -1.47 -13.92 -3.26
C ILE A 353 -0.32 -13.29 -4.04
N LYS A 354 0.37 -12.37 -3.39
CA LYS A 354 1.41 -11.54 -4.00
C LYS A 354 2.68 -11.56 -3.17
N CYS A 355 3.80 -11.27 -3.83
CA CYS A 355 5.04 -10.93 -3.12
C CYS A 355 5.07 -9.43 -2.86
N ASP A 356 5.42 -9.03 -1.63
CA ASP A 356 5.51 -7.64 -1.19
C ASP A 356 6.94 -7.34 -0.69
N LEU A 357 7.56 -6.34 -1.28
CA LEU A 357 8.90 -5.88 -0.90
C LEU A 357 8.88 -4.67 0.04
N THR A 358 7.71 -4.22 0.49
CA THR A 358 7.59 -3.00 1.28
C THR A 358 8.45 -3.05 2.54
N ASP A 359 8.29 -4.09 3.34
CA ASP A 359 9.00 -4.25 4.61
C ASP A 359 10.51 -4.36 4.36
N PHE A 360 10.94 -5.14 3.38
CA PHE A 360 12.35 -5.22 2.99
C PHE A 360 12.95 -3.86 2.61
N LEU A 361 12.23 -3.06 1.83
CA LEU A 361 12.70 -1.73 1.43
C LEU A 361 12.80 -0.79 2.63
N VAL A 362 11.84 -0.85 3.56
CA VAL A 362 11.82 -0.03 4.77
C VAL A 362 12.94 -0.43 5.73
N ASP A 363 13.11 -1.72 6.00
CA ASP A 363 14.13 -2.22 6.93
C ASP A 363 15.55 -1.93 6.45
N ASN A 364 15.73 -1.94 5.13
CA ASN A 364 17.01 -1.67 4.50
C ASN A 364 17.17 -0.24 3.97
N LYS A 365 16.31 0.71 4.38
CA LYS A 365 16.29 2.09 3.84
C LYS A 365 17.64 2.79 3.88
N ALA A 366 18.45 2.55 4.91
CA ALA A 366 19.76 3.17 5.05
C ALA A 366 20.71 2.87 3.88
N MET A 367 20.65 1.67 3.29
CA MET A 367 21.47 1.30 2.15
C MET A 367 21.15 2.09 0.89
N PHE A 368 19.94 2.63 0.79
CA PHE A 368 19.47 3.42 -0.36
C PHE A 368 19.76 4.91 -0.23
N ALA A 369 20.28 5.37 0.91
CA ALA A 369 20.48 6.80 1.18
C ALA A 369 21.32 7.52 0.11
N ARG A 370 22.45 6.92 -0.31
CA ARG A 370 23.30 7.50 -1.33
C ARG A 370 22.60 7.58 -2.70
N LEU A 371 21.84 6.56 -3.06
CA LEU A 371 21.04 6.57 -4.30
C LEU A 371 19.96 7.64 -4.25
N LEU A 372 19.29 7.78 -3.11
CA LEU A 372 18.26 8.81 -2.95
C LEU A 372 18.86 10.21 -3.06
N GLN A 373 20.02 10.46 -2.46
CA GLN A 373 20.74 11.74 -2.60
C GLN A 373 21.05 12.05 -4.07
N GLN A 374 21.57 11.09 -4.82
CA GLN A 374 21.85 11.24 -6.25
C GLN A 374 20.57 11.49 -7.05
N LYS A 375 19.48 10.78 -6.73
CA LYS A 375 18.19 10.94 -7.41
C LYS A 375 17.57 12.31 -7.15
N ILE A 376 17.65 12.80 -5.90
CA ILE A 376 17.24 14.17 -5.54
C ILE A 376 18.00 15.21 -6.38
N ALA A 377 19.31 15.04 -6.54
CA ALA A 377 20.12 15.92 -7.36
C ALA A 377 19.66 15.93 -8.83
N ILE A 378 19.45 14.75 -9.40
CA ILE A 378 18.97 14.60 -10.78
C ILE A 378 17.61 15.28 -10.95
N THR A 379 16.65 14.96 -10.08
CA THR A 379 15.28 15.49 -10.13
C THR A 379 15.29 17.02 -10.00
N THR A 380 16.11 17.55 -9.09
CA THR A 380 16.26 19.00 -8.91
C THR A 380 16.80 19.69 -10.15
N LEU A 381 17.89 19.17 -10.71
CA LEU A 381 18.52 19.74 -11.91
C LEU A 381 17.62 19.63 -13.14
N GLU A 382 16.89 18.56 -13.32
CA GLU A 382 15.89 18.42 -14.38
C GLU A 382 14.79 19.49 -14.28
N ARG A 383 14.30 19.78 -13.06
CA ARG A 383 13.32 20.85 -12.85
C ARG A 383 13.88 22.22 -13.16
N ILE A 384 15.10 22.51 -12.73
CA ILE A 384 15.77 23.77 -13.02
C ILE A 384 15.91 23.94 -14.54
N ALA A 385 16.40 22.92 -15.25
CA ALA A 385 16.55 22.94 -16.69
C ALA A 385 15.22 23.19 -17.42
N PHE A 386 14.17 22.48 -17.00
CA PHE A 386 12.84 22.58 -17.61
C PHE A 386 12.22 23.98 -17.43
N ASN A 387 12.36 24.58 -16.24
CA ASN A 387 11.80 25.91 -15.97
C ASN A 387 12.56 27.04 -16.70
N GLN A 388 13.86 26.90 -16.91
CA GLN A 388 14.65 27.86 -17.68
C GLN A 388 14.20 27.91 -19.14
N HIS A 389 13.77 26.81 -19.75
CA HIS A 389 13.24 26.81 -21.11
C HIS A 389 11.95 27.66 -21.29
N GLN A 390 11.23 27.92 -20.21
CA GLN A 390 9.99 28.73 -20.26
C GLN A 390 10.20 30.20 -19.96
N ASN A 391 11.34 30.61 -19.42
CA ASN A 391 11.68 31.97 -19.07
C ASN A 391 12.69 32.55 -20.06
N ILE A 392 12.34 32.63 -21.34
CA ILE A 392 13.19 33.17 -22.43
C ILE A 392 13.63 34.60 -22.18
N ASN A 393 13.02 35.35 -21.27
CA ASN A 393 13.29 36.79 -21.03
C ASN A 393 14.15 37.08 -19.78
N ARG A 394 14.64 36.09 -19.04
CA ARG A 394 15.61 36.36 -17.96
C ARG A 394 17.03 36.11 -18.44
N GLN A 395 17.65 37.17 -18.92
CA GLN A 395 19.10 37.31 -19.02
C GLN A 395 19.72 37.28 -17.61
N GLN A 396 19.67 36.19 -16.92
CA GLN A 396 20.50 35.94 -15.74
C GLN A 396 21.41 34.78 -16.03
N GLU A 397 22.58 35.17 -16.42
CA GLU A 397 23.92 34.66 -16.20
C GLU A 397 24.06 33.21 -15.73
N TYR A 398 24.79 32.46 -16.56
CA TYR A 398 25.69 31.34 -16.25
C TYR A 398 25.17 29.89 -16.17
N ILE A 399 23.89 29.62 -16.03
CA ILE A 399 23.41 28.23 -16.05
C ILE A 399 22.44 28.03 -17.20
N THR A 400 22.94 27.67 -18.37
CA THR A 400 22.07 27.37 -19.50
C THR A 400 21.49 25.95 -19.35
N PRO A 401 20.30 25.72 -19.92
CA PRO A 401 19.75 24.34 -19.97
C PRO A 401 20.72 23.29 -20.54
N SER A 402 21.55 23.71 -21.51
CA SER A 402 22.59 22.87 -22.10
C SER A 402 23.70 22.49 -21.09
N THR A 403 24.06 23.42 -20.20
CA THR A 403 25.04 23.17 -19.14
C THR A 403 24.47 22.15 -18.15
N ILE A 404 23.21 22.29 -17.76
CA ILE A 404 22.56 21.33 -16.86
C ILE A 404 22.44 19.96 -17.53
N GLN A 405 22.07 19.92 -18.81
CA GLN A 405 22.02 18.69 -19.57
C GLN A 405 23.39 18.01 -19.63
N TYR A 406 24.45 18.77 -19.80
CA TYR A 406 25.81 18.24 -19.77
C TYR A 406 26.20 17.67 -18.40
N ILE A 407 25.78 18.31 -17.30
CA ILE A 407 25.96 17.79 -15.93
C ILE A 407 25.21 16.49 -15.74
N LEU A 408 23.98 16.41 -16.23
CA LEU A 408 23.11 15.23 -16.09
C LEU A 408 23.61 14.06 -16.92
N ASP A 409 23.93 14.26 -18.18
CA ASP A 409 24.22 13.19 -19.14
C ASP A 409 25.72 12.99 -19.40
N GLY A 410 26.53 14.03 -19.16
CA GLY A 410 27.98 14.03 -19.43
C GLY A 410 28.31 14.12 -20.93
N PRO A 411 29.62 14.14 -21.27
CA PRO A 411 30.07 14.37 -22.63
C PRO A 411 29.68 13.27 -23.64
N HIS A 412 29.32 12.11 -23.16
CA HIS A 412 28.94 10.94 -23.99
C HIS A 412 27.65 10.27 -23.55
N GLY A 413 26.78 11.00 -22.82
CA GLY A 413 25.48 10.46 -22.37
C GLY A 413 25.52 9.49 -21.19
N ASN A 414 26.70 9.03 -20.74
CA ASN A 414 26.84 8.01 -19.68
C ASN A 414 27.86 8.39 -18.59
N ALA A 415 28.41 9.59 -18.62
CA ALA A 415 29.45 10.07 -17.72
C ALA A 415 28.99 11.13 -16.73
N GLY A 416 27.74 11.62 -16.83
CA GLY A 416 27.12 12.59 -15.91
C GLY A 416 26.45 11.92 -14.73
N LEU A 417 25.73 12.72 -13.95
CA LEU A 417 25.03 12.26 -12.73
C LEU A 417 24.09 11.06 -12.98
N LYS A 418 23.40 11.03 -14.11
CA LYS A 418 22.55 9.88 -14.49
C LYS A 418 23.34 8.61 -14.71
N GLY A 419 24.52 8.75 -15.33
CA GLY A 419 25.44 7.62 -15.53
C GLY A 419 26.00 7.09 -14.20
N GLU A 420 26.39 7.99 -13.29
CA GLU A 420 26.85 7.60 -11.95
C GLU A 420 25.76 6.94 -11.13
N TYR A 421 24.55 7.48 -11.15
CA TYR A 421 23.38 6.89 -10.50
C TYR A 421 23.07 5.49 -11.01
N SER A 422 23.08 5.31 -12.34
CA SER A 422 22.85 3.98 -12.95
C SER A 422 23.96 2.97 -12.58
N LYS A 423 25.22 3.42 -12.50
CA LYS A 423 26.33 2.58 -12.04
C LYS A 423 26.16 2.21 -10.56
N SER A 424 25.71 3.18 -9.73
CA SER A 424 25.48 2.95 -8.31
C SER A 424 24.39 1.90 -8.08
N ILE A 425 23.27 1.94 -8.82
CA ILE A 425 22.24 0.90 -8.76
C ILE A 425 22.80 -0.45 -9.20
N LYS A 426 23.53 -0.48 -10.32
CA LYS A 426 24.07 -1.72 -10.85
C LYS A 426 25.03 -2.40 -9.89
N ASN A 427 25.90 -1.62 -9.24
CA ASN A 427 26.93 -2.10 -8.33
C ASN A 427 26.43 -2.32 -6.89
N MET A 428 25.19 -1.88 -6.57
CA MET A 428 24.62 -2.15 -5.28
C MET A 428 24.43 -3.65 -5.08
N ASP A 429 25.03 -4.19 -4.04
CA ASP A 429 24.83 -5.57 -3.64
C ASP A 429 23.63 -5.63 -2.67
N ILE A 430 22.54 -6.22 -3.13
CA ILE A 430 21.34 -6.44 -2.33
C ILE A 430 21.36 -7.89 -1.88
N ASN A 431 21.50 -8.10 -0.59
CA ASN A 431 21.45 -9.45 -0.03
C ASN A 431 19.99 -9.95 -0.03
N LEU A 432 19.71 -10.87 -0.93
CA LEU A 432 18.40 -11.51 -1.08
C LEU A 432 18.38 -12.92 -0.46
N SER A 433 19.35 -13.27 0.37
CA SER A 433 19.45 -14.63 0.93
C SER A 433 18.30 -15.00 1.87
N GLY A 434 17.59 -13.99 2.42
CA GLY A 434 16.40 -14.18 3.26
C GLY A 434 15.11 -14.34 2.49
N PHE A 435 15.10 -14.07 1.17
CA PHE A 435 13.89 -14.13 0.36
C PHE A 435 13.55 -15.56 -0.07
N ASP A 436 12.25 -15.87 -0.03
CA ASP A 436 11.78 -17.13 -0.58
C ASP A 436 12.02 -17.19 -2.09
N PRO A 437 12.48 -18.33 -2.62
CA PRO A 437 12.68 -18.53 -4.05
C PRO A 437 11.43 -18.27 -4.91
N LEU A 438 10.24 -18.34 -4.31
CA LEU A 438 8.98 -18.03 -5.00
C LEU A 438 8.86 -16.54 -5.34
N CYS A 439 9.42 -15.67 -4.51
CA CYS A 439 9.41 -14.21 -4.70
C CYS A 439 10.65 -13.69 -5.42
N LEU A 440 11.64 -14.52 -5.68
CA LEU A 440 12.83 -14.15 -6.43
C LEU A 440 12.67 -14.39 -7.94
N PRO A 441 13.29 -13.54 -8.79
CA PRO A 441 13.34 -13.80 -10.21
C PRO A 441 14.06 -15.12 -10.47
N CYS A 442 13.49 -15.98 -11.31
CA CYS A 442 14.18 -17.17 -11.77
C CYS A 442 15.46 -16.75 -12.47
N LYS A 443 16.62 -16.98 -11.85
CA LYS A 443 17.90 -16.83 -12.54
C LYS A 443 17.85 -17.74 -13.76
N LYS A 444 17.78 -17.18 -14.96
CA LYS A 444 18.01 -17.94 -16.18
C LYS A 444 19.41 -18.50 -16.06
N LYS A 445 19.54 -19.80 -15.76
CA LYS A 445 20.85 -20.48 -15.91
C LYS A 445 21.20 -20.34 -17.38
N ALA A 446 22.21 -19.52 -17.66
CA ALA A 446 22.79 -19.50 -18.97
C ALA A 446 23.39 -20.91 -19.15
N VAL A 447 22.69 -21.75 -19.89
CA VAL A 447 23.24 -23.04 -20.31
C VAL A 447 24.32 -22.69 -21.32
N ARG A 448 25.57 -22.65 -20.87
CA ARG A 448 26.70 -22.61 -21.77
C ARG A 448 26.78 -24.01 -22.41
N TYR A 449 26.31 -24.10 -23.62
CA TYR A 449 26.68 -25.23 -24.47
C TYR A 449 28.19 -25.08 -24.74
N THR A 450 29.03 -25.78 -23.99
CA THR A 450 30.38 -26.05 -24.43
C THR A 450 30.24 -27.05 -25.57
N SER A 451 30.43 -26.57 -26.78
CA SER A 451 30.65 -27.47 -27.91
C SER A 451 31.90 -28.28 -27.57
N ILE A 452 31.72 -29.56 -27.31
CA ILE A 452 32.80 -30.53 -27.28
C ILE A 452 33.19 -30.69 -28.75
N GLY A 453 34.36 -30.08 -29.10
CA GLY A 453 34.99 -30.34 -30.38
C GLY A 453 35.69 -31.70 -30.40
#